data_ae477c499e7214a6064bf9facafa45c0
#
_entry.id   ae477c499e7214a6064bf9facafa45c0
#
_cell.length_a   1.000
_cell.length_b   1.000
_cell.length_c   1.000
_cell.angle_alpha   90.00
_cell.angle_beta   90.00
_cell.angle_gamma   90.00
#
_symmetry.space_group_name_H-M   'P 1'
#
loop_
_entity.id
_entity.type
_entity.pdbx_description
1 polymer ?
#
loop_
_entity_poly.entity_id
_entity_poly.type
_entity_poly.pdbx_seq_one_letter_code
_entity_poly.pdbx_strand_id
1 'polypeptide(L)'
;MSAPAALPQISYTAPGFDAAFMASLHEYGFSAVVDHPLDDDRVARIYGEWLAFFSSGEAAGFRMDPVKQDGYFSLEEAEHAKGFVERDFKEYFQFYHLYLFSPQT
;
A
#
# COMPACT_ATOMS: atom_id res chain seq x y z
N MET A 1 20.53 14.93 -27.09
CA MET A 1 19.42 14.28 -26.40
C MET A 1 19.30 14.88 -25.00
N SER A 2 18.20 15.56 -24.72
CA SER A 2 17.99 16.16 -23.39
C SER A 2 17.67 15.07 -22.38
N ALA A 3 18.16 15.24 -21.15
CA ALA A 3 17.78 14.37 -20.05
C ALA A 3 16.27 14.48 -19.82
N PRO A 4 15.58 13.38 -19.42
CA PRO A 4 14.17 13.47 -19.04
C PRO A 4 14.02 14.45 -17.88
N ALA A 5 12.95 15.22 -17.89
CA ALA A 5 12.62 16.13 -16.78
C ALA A 5 12.45 15.32 -15.51
N ALA A 6 13.09 15.76 -14.43
CA ALA A 6 12.90 15.15 -13.13
C ALA A 6 11.46 15.39 -12.64
N LEU A 7 10.88 14.40 -11.96
CA LEU A 7 9.57 14.56 -11.33
C LEU A 7 9.66 15.68 -10.27
N PRO A 8 8.73 16.65 -10.28
CA PRO A 8 8.75 17.71 -9.29
C PRO A 8 8.56 17.16 -7.88
N GLN A 9 9.37 17.64 -6.94
CA GLN A 9 9.18 17.39 -5.52
C GLN A 9 8.31 18.52 -4.95
N ILE A 10 7.22 18.15 -4.31
CA ILE A 10 6.24 19.10 -3.81
C ILE A 10 6.26 19.07 -2.30
N SER A 11 6.56 20.24 -1.69
CA SER A 11 6.62 20.35 -0.25
C SER A 11 5.23 20.40 0.35
N TYR A 12 4.96 19.47 1.28
CA TYR A 12 3.71 19.39 2.01
C TYR A 12 3.42 20.67 2.81
N THR A 13 4.48 21.36 3.27
CA THR A 13 4.35 22.57 4.09
C THR A 13 4.35 23.87 3.28
N ALA A 14 4.52 23.80 1.97
CA ALA A 14 4.57 24.99 1.14
C ALA A 14 3.17 25.59 0.88
N PRO A 15 3.05 26.90 0.78
CA PRO A 15 1.82 27.51 0.30
C PRO A 15 1.46 26.98 -1.10
N GLY A 16 0.19 26.66 -1.32
CA GLY A 16 -0.24 26.13 -2.61
C GLY A 16 0.06 24.65 -2.82
N PHE A 17 0.40 23.92 -1.76
CA PHE A 17 0.66 22.47 -1.83
C PHE A 17 -0.47 21.72 -2.54
N ASP A 18 -1.70 21.98 -2.19
CA ASP A 18 -2.88 21.29 -2.73
C ASP A 18 -2.99 21.46 -4.24
N ALA A 19 -2.82 22.66 -4.75
CA ALA A 19 -2.86 22.92 -6.19
C ALA A 19 -1.69 22.24 -6.92
N ALA A 20 -0.48 22.32 -6.36
CA ALA A 20 0.70 21.67 -6.95
C ALA A 20 0.57 20.15 -6.94
N PHE A 21 0.04 19.58 -5.87
CA PHE A 21 -0.22 18.15 -5.74
C PHE A 21 -1.20 17.67 -6.83
N MET A 22 -2.30 18.36 -6.99
CA MET A 22 -3.31 18.04 -8.00
C MET A 22 -2.76 18.19 -9.42
N ALA A 23 -1.97 19.22 -9.67
CA ALA A 23 -1.33 19.42 -10.97
C ALA A 23 -0.38 18.27 -11.31
N SER A 24 0.38 17.81 -10.33
CA SER A 24 1.28 16.67 -10.51
C SER A 24 0.53 15.39 -10.81
N LEU A 25 -0.55 15.12 -10.09
CA LEU A 25 -1.41 13.95 -10.37
C LEU A 25 -1.99 14.01 -11.79
N HIS A 26 -2.41 15.19 -12.23
CA HIS A 26 -2.98 15.37 -13.55
C HIS A 26 -1.94 15.17 -14.66
N GLU A 27 -0.73 15.69 -14.47
CA GLU A 27 0.30 15.65 -15.50
C GLU A 27 1.05 14.30 -15.53
N TYR A 28 1.38 13.74 -14.35
CA TYR A 28 2.23 12.56 -14.23
C TYR A 28 1.52 11.31 -13.73
N GLY A 29 0.32 11.43 -13.19
CA GLY A 29 -0.42 10.33 -12.58
C GLY A 29 -0.02 10.02 -11.14
N PHE A 30 0.99 10.69 -10.60
CA PHE A 30 1.44 10.55 -9.22
C PHE A 30 2.17 11.82 -8.78
N SER A 31 2.50 11.89 -7.50
CA SER A 31 3.17 13.05 -6.92
C SER A 31 4.24 12.63 -5.93
N ALA A 32 5.40 13.28 -5.99
CA ALA A 32 6.47 13.11 -5.02
C ALA A 32 6.34 14.22 -3.97
N VAL A 33 5.97 13.84 -2.75
CA VAL A 33 5.76 14.77 -1.65
C VAL A 33 6.95 14.74 -0.69
N VAL A 34 7.48 15.91 -0.36
CA VAL A 34 8.54 16.07 0.63
C VAL A 34 8.01 16.89 1.81
N ASP A 35 8.77 16.95 2.89
CA ASP A 35 8.39 17.65 4.13
C ASP A 35 7.05 17.17 4.71
N HIS A 36 6.68 15.91 4.43
CA HIS A 36 5.47 15.31 4.98
C HIS A 36 5.60 15.06 6.48
N PRO A 37 4.47 15.00 7.21
CA PRO A 37 4.50 14.80 8.66
C PRO A 37 4.75 13.34 9.07
N LEU A 38 4.94 12.42 8.12
CA LEU A 38 5.21 11.03 8.43
C LEU A 38 6.66 10.88 8.88
N ASP A 39 6.84 10.19 10.00
CA ASP A 39 8.15 9.89 10.56
C ASP A 39 8.78 8.73 9.76
N ASP A 40 9.93 9.00 9.12
CA ASP A 40 10.63 8.01 8.30
C ASP A 40 11.08 6.80 9.12
N ASP A 41 11.50 7.00 10.37
CA ASP A 41 11.89 5.90 11.26
C ASP A 41 10.70 5.03 11.60
N ARG A 42 9.54 5.62 11.80
CA ARG A 42 8.30 4.87 12.03
C ARG A 42 7.91 4.06 10.80
N VAL A 43 7.99 4.64 9.62
CA VAL A 43 7.71 3.94 8.37
C VAL A 43 8.64 2.74 8.19
N ALA A 44 9.95 2.95 8.40
CA ALA A 44 10.94 1.88 8.30
C ALA A 44 10.66 0.75 9.30
N ARG A 45 10.27 1.11 10.54
CA ARG A 45 9.91 0.13 11.56
C ARG A 45 8.68 -0.67 11.18
N ILE A 46 7.66 -0.01 10.63
CA ILE A 46 6.44 -0.70 10.18
C ILE A 46 6.77 -1.70 9.08
N TYR A 47 7.57 -1.31 8.09
CA TYR A 47 8.02 -2.23 7.05
C TYR A 47 8.79 -3.42 7.63
N GLY A 48 9.70 -3.16 8.56
CA GLY A 48 10.47 -4.23 9.21
C GLY A 48 9.60 -5.19 10.02
N GLU A 49 8.63 -4.66 10.73
CA GLU A 49 7.69 -5.48 11.52
C GLU A 49 6.80 -6.35 10.64
N TRP A 50 6.28 -5.80 9.53
CA TRP A 50 5.49 -6.59 8.58
C TRP A 50 6.32 -7.66 7.90
N LEU A 51 7.55 -7.34 7.50
CA LEU A 51 8.44 -8.32 6.91
C LEU A 51 8.74 -9.45 7.89
N ALA A 52 9.02 -9.13 9.14
CA ALA A 52 9.23 -10.13 10.18
C ALA A 52 7.98 -11.00 10.39
N PHE A 53 6.82 -10.39 10.41
CA PHE A 53 5.54 -11.10 10.56
C PHE A 53 5.35 -12.13 9.44
N PHE A 54 5.54 -11.72 8.18
CA PHE A 54 5.40 -12.64 7.04
C PHE A 54 6.48 -13.72 7.02
N SER A 55 7.67 -13.44 7.54
CA SER A 55 8.80 -14.36 7.52
C SER A 55 8.81 -15.35 8.69
N SER A 56 8.13 -15.03 9.79
CA SER A 56 8.17 -15.82 11.02
C SER A 56 7.27 -17.06 11.03
N GLY A 57 6.32 -17.13 10.12
CA GLY A 57 5.29 -18.15 10.12
C GLY A 57 4.11 -17.84 11.03
N GLU A 58 4.17 -16.75 11.80
CA GLU A 58 3.05 -16.33 12.66
C GLU A 58 1.81 -15.94 11.86
N ALA A 59 1.99 -15.51 10.63
CA ALA A 59 0.89 -15.10 9.75
C ALA A 59 -0.15 -16.22 9.57
N ALA A 60 0.28 -17.48 9.58
CA ALA A 60 -0.63 -18.62 9.44
C ALA A 60 -1.68 -18.70 10.55
N GLY A 61 -1.40 -18.13 11.73
CA GLY A 61 -2.36 -18.03 12.84
C GLY A 61 -3.45 -16.99 12.63
N PHE A 62 -3.30 -16.15 11.61
CA PHE A 62 -4.22 -15.07 11.28
C PHE A 62 -4.85 -15.24 9.89
N ARG A 63 -5.00 -16.50 9.48
CA ARG A 63 -5.57 -16.82 8.18
C ARG A 63 -6.88 -16.08 7.95
N MET A 64 -7.09 -15.63 6.71
CA MET A 64 -8.24 -14.81 6.35
C MET A 64 -9.57 -15.50 6.64
N ASP A 65 -10.55 -14.72 7.02
CA ASP A 65 -11.94 -15.16 7.17
C ASP A 65 -12.62 -15.06 5.79
N PRO A 66 -13.16 -16.17 5.25
CA PRO A 66 -13.77 -16.16 3.92
C PRO A 66 -14.99 -15.22 3.80
N VAL A 67 -15.67 -14.96 4.91
CA VAL A 67 -16.86 -14.10 4.93
C VAL A 67 -16.46 -12.63 5.05
N LYS A 68 -15.60 -12.33 6.02
CA LYS A 68 -15.16 -10.95 6.29
C LYS A 68 -14.10 -10.48 5.31
N GLN A 69 -13.36 -11.40 4.69
CA GLN A 69 -12.27 -11.10 3.77
C GLN A 69 -11.16 -10.28 4.41
N ASP A 70 -10.96 -10.46 5.70
CA ASP A 70 -9.84 -9.87 6.44
C ASP A 70 -8.89 -10.96 6.92
N GLY A 71 -7.66 -10.58 7.24
CA GLY A 71 -6.61 -11.47 7.72
C GLY A 71 -5.51 -11.73 6.71
N TYR A 72 -4.80 -12.82 6.92
CA TYR A 72 -3.66 -13.22 6.10
C TYR A 72 -4.10 -14.03 4.88
N PHE A 73 -3.71 -13.55 3.71
CA PHE A 73 -3.88 -14.25 2.44
C PHE A 73 -2.55 -14.88 2.04
N SER A 74 -2.49 -16.19 2.06
CA SER A 74 -1.30 -16.93 1.64
C SER A 74 -1.15 -16.93 0.12
N LEU A 75 -0.02 -17.43 -0.36
CA LEU A 75 0.20 -17.64 -1.79
C LEU A 75 -0.88 -18.55 -2.43
N GLU A 76 -1.42 -19.46 -1.64
CA GLU A 76 -2.46 -20.38 -2.11
C GLU A 76 -3.83 -19.70 -2.25
N GLU A 77 -4.06 -18.65 -1.49
CA GLU A 77 -5.33 -17.92 -1.45
C GLU A 77 -5.31 -16.66 -2.30
N ALA A 78 -4.15 -16.32 -2.88
CA ALA A 78 -4.00 -15.13 -3.72
C ALA A 78 -4.89 -15.20 -4.95
N GLU A 79 -5.32 -14.04 -5.40
CA GLU A 79 -6.18 -13.92 -6.58
C GLU A 79 -5.47 -14.38 -7.83
N HIS A 80 -6.24 -14.95 -8.75
CA HIS A 80 -5.76 -15.28 -10.08
C HIS A 80 -5.76 -14.01 -10.94
N ALA A 81 -4.76 -13.87 -11.80
CA ALA A 81 -4.82 -12.88 -12.85
C ALA A 81 -5.98 -13.21 -13.79
N LYS A 82 -6.69 -12.18 -14.25
CA LYS A 82 -7.85 -12.36 -15.11
C LYS A 82 -7.49 -13.12 -16.39
N GLY A 83 -8.18 -14.24 -16.62
CA GLY A 83 -7.93 -15.10 -17.79
C GLY A 83 -6.82 -16.14 -17.60
N PHE A 84 -6.22 -16.22 -16.41
CA PHE A 84 -5.18 -17.18 -16.09
C PHE A 84 -5.61 -18.09 -14.95
N VAL A 85 -5.19 -19.36 -15.01
CA VAL A 85 -5.45 -20.35 -13.94
C VAL A 85 -4.44 -20.23 -12.82
N GLU A 86 -3.26 -19.70 -13.13
CA GLU A 86 -2.17 -19.54 -12.16
C GLU A 86 -2.43 -18.35 -11.24
N ARG A 87 -2.15 -18.53 -9.95
CA ARG A 87 -2.34 -17.48 -8.96
C ARG A 87 -1.18 -16.49 -9.00
N ASP A 88 -1.45 -15.26 -8.60
CA ASP A 88 -0.41 -14.27 -8.40
C ASP A 88 0.57 -14.73 -7.31
N PHE A 89 1.85 -14.51 -7.55
CA PHE A 89 2.90 -14.86 -6.60
C PHE A 89 3.04 -13.75 -5.56
N LYS A 90 2.06 -13.68 -4.66
CA LYS A 90 2.04 -12.67 -3.58
C LYS A 90 1.35 -13.23 -2.35
N GLU A 91 1.79 -12.75 -1.20
CA GLU A 91 1.07 -12.92 0.06
C GLU A 91 0.81 -11.54 0.64
N TYR A 92 -0.28 -11.38 1.37
CA TYR A 92 -0.63 -10.09 1.92
C TYR A 92 -1.53 -10.24 3.14
N PHE A 93 -1.63 -9.17 3.91
CA PHE A 93 -2.55 -9.07 5.03
C PHE A 93 -3.53 -7.95 4.76
N GLN A 94 -4.82 -8.25 4.88
CA GLN A 94 -5.88 -7.30 4.63
C GLN A 94 -6.66 -7.05 5.90
N PHE A 95 -6.87 -5.79 6.23
CA PHE A 95 -7.71 -5.39 7.34
C PHE A 95 -8.55 -4.19 6.92
N TYR A 96 -9.71 -4.07 7.54
CA TYR A 96 -10.65 -3.01 7.22
C TYR A 96 -10.80 -2.07 8.40
N HIS A 97 -11.09 -0.83 8.10
CA HIS A 97 -11.51 0.11 9.14
C HIS A 97 -12.85 -0.35 9.69
N LEU A 98 -12.92 -0.55 11.00
CA LEU A 98 -14.05 -1.20 11.68
C LEU A 98 -15.42 -0.65 11.32
N TYR A 99 -15.51 0.64 11.08
CA TYR A 99 -16.79 1.30 10.93
C TYR A 99 -17.21 1.57 9.48
N LEU A 100 -16.28 1.46 8.53
CA LEU A 100 -16.55 1.92 7.17
C LEU A 100 -16.43 0.82 6.12
N PHE A 101 -15.51 -0.12 6.29
CA PHE A 101 -15.13 -1.01 5.20
C PHE A 101 -15.27 -2.49 5.53
N SER A 102 -15.37 -2.86 6.81
CA SER A 102 -15.56 -4.27 7.15
C SER A 102 -16.89 -4.76 6.60
N PRO A 103 -16.93 -5.87 5.86
CA PRO A 103 -18.20 -6.45 5.41
C PRO A 103 -19.09 -6.72 6.60
N GLN A 104 -20.32 -6.28 6.53
CA GLN A 104 -21.30 -6.54 7.58
C GLN A 104 -21.70 -8.01 7.51
N THR A 105 -21.61 -8.70 8.60
CA THR A 105 -22.15 -10.06 8.74
C THR A 105 -23.63 -10.02 9.03
#